data_422fd4d63b63665b273bafe8959cf270
#
_entry.id   422fd4d63b63665b273bafe8959cf270
#
_cell.length_a   1.000
_cell.length_b   1.000
_cell.length_c   1.000
_cell.angle_alpha   90.00
_cell.angle_beta   90.00
_cell.angle_gamma   90.00
#
_symmetry.space_group_name_H-M   'P 1'
#
loop_
_entity.id
_entity.type
_entity.pdbx_description
1 polymer ?
#
loop_
_entity_poly.entity_id
_entity_poly.type
_entity_poly.pdbx_seq_one_letter_code
_entity_poly.pdbx_strand_id
1 'polypeptide(L)'
;MNKYLISLTVCIFFVSSCASVEVTTNNVENEKESPLEVDENQKFLDFLEADWEKTLTNNPLFATYTGDKRFNDKINPNTIDQFEKDRLSDLESLKKLNSIDYDKLNPDNKLNYNLKKFDIESDLNLSQFPIYYLRLNQRGGIQSFYETGNRLVYQSKEDYYDWLNRLNQFSENILNFLEIIILQKKIDMQRLTL
;
A
#
# COMPACT_ATOMS: atom_id res chain seq x y z
N MET A 1 8.67 60.06 -19.52
CA MET A 1 9.92 60.61 -20.10
C MET A 1 10.91 59.44 -20.22
N ASN A 2 11.41 59.27 -21.47
CA ASN A 2 12.49 58.39 -21.96
C ASN A 2 12.29 56.86 -21.80
N LYS A 3 11.89 56.12 -22.76
CA LYS A 3 12.37 55.69 -24.11
C LYS A 3 13.87 55.34 -24.14
N TYR A 4 14.18 54.03 -24.18
CA TYR A 4 15.30 53.50 -24.96
C TYR A 4 14.91 52.23 -25.68
N LEU A 5 14.86 52.37 -26.98
CA LEU A 5 14.73 51.35 -28.02
C LEU A 5 16.14 50.83 -28.28
N ILE A 6 16.38 49.55 -28.20
CA ILE A 6 17.61 48.94 -28.69
C ILE A 6 17.22 47.88 -29.77
N SER A 7 17.59 48.27 -30.99
CA SER A 7 17.52 47.48 -32.22
C SER A 7 18.53 46.33 -32.15
N LEU A 8 18.11 45.12 -32.39
CA LEU A 8 18.97 43.95 -32.52
C LEU A 8 19.04 43.56 -34.01
N THR A 9 20.17 43.83 -34.63
CA THR A 9 20.50 43.49 -36.02
C THR A 9 20.93 42.00 -36.05
N VAL A 10 20.17 41.19 -36.79
CA VAL A 10 20.49 39.77 -37.04
C VAL A 10 21.38 39.68 -38.26
N CYS A 11 22.63 39.27 -38.08
CA CYS A 11 23.52 38.89 -39.16
C CYS A 11 23.37 37.40 -39.46
N ILE A 12 22.77 37.09 -40.58
CA ILE A 12 22.69 35.72 -41.12
C ILE A 12 23.95 35.46 -41.95
N PHE A 13 24.82 34.58 -41.47
CA PHE A 13 25.91 34.01 -42.28
C PHE A 13 25.48 32.68 -42.83
N PHE A 14 25.20 32.62 -44.15
CA PHE A 14 25.13 31.37 -44.88
C PHE A 14 26.56 30.98 -45.24
N VAL A 15 27.02 29.84 -44.69
CA VAL A 15 28.21 29.17 -45.21
C VAL A 15 27.75 27.89 -45.89
N SER A 16 27.78 27.92 -47.18
CA SER A 16 27.58 26.77 -48.07
C SER A 16 28.87 25.95 -48.07
N SER A 17 28.87 24.78 -47.46
CA SER A 17 29.94 23.79 -47.56
C SER A 17 29.36 22.51 -48.17
N CYS A 18 29.66 22.31 -49.46
CA CYS A 18 29.50 21.02 -50.12
C CYS A 18 30.58 20.07 -49.59
N ALA A 19 30.20 19.10 -48.81
CA ALA A 19 31.01 17.91 -48.52
C ALA A 19 30.35 16.67 -49.16
N SER A 20 31.08 16.03 -50.04
CA SER A 20 30.74 14.77 -50.68
C SER A 20 30.55 13.70 -49.59
N VAL A 21 29.36 13.11 -49.52
CA VAL A 21 29.07 11.97 -48.63
C VAL A 21 29.54 10.70 -49.36
N GLU A 22 30.62 10.13 -48.86
CA GLU A 22 30.94 8.72 -49.16
C GLU A 22 29.91 7.86 -48.37
N VAL A 23 29.12 7.10 -49.15
CA VAL A 23 28.21 6.09 -48.59
C VAL A 23 29.05 4.91 -48.13
N THR A 24 29.43 4.93 -46.84
CA THR A 24 29.91 3.72 -46.19
C THR A 24 28.69 2.88 -45.83
N THR A 25 28.50 1.77 -46.50
CA THR A 25 27.54 0.73 -46.14
C THR A 25 28.02 0.12 -44.81
N ASN A 26 27.57 0.69 -43.71
CA ASN A 26 27.73 0.05 -42.43
C ASN A 26 26.70 -1.10 -42.35
N ASN A 27 27.24 -2.28 -42.18
CA ASN A 27 26.47 -3.47 -41.80
C ASN A 27 25.58 -3.12 -40.60
N VAL A 28 24.28 -3.25 -40.80
CA VAL A 28 23.32 -3.31 -39.69
C VAL A 28 23.59 -4.66 -39.03
N GLU A 29 24.49 -4.66 -38.05
CA GLU A 29 24.51 -5.71 -37.04
C GLU A 29 23.13 -5.68 -36.39
N ASN A 30 22.38 -6.76 -36.56
CA ASN A 30 21.21 -7.06 -35.79
C ASN A 30 21.63 -7.02 -34.29
N GLU A 31 21.50 -5.89 -33.62
CA GLU A 31 21.40 -5.88 -32.19
C GLU A 31 20.20 -6.76 -31.84
N LYS A 32 20.52 -7.98 -31.46
CA LYS A 32 19.60 -8.92 -30.83
C LYS A 32 19.17 -8.19 -29.56
N GLU A 33 17.95 -7.65 -29.55
CA GLU A 33 17.35 -7.10 -28.34
C GLU A 33 17.53 -8.15 -27.25
N SER A 34 18.46 -7.87 -26.34
CA SER A 34 18.61 -8.62 -25.11
C SER A 34 17.26 -8.48 -24.38
N PRO A 35 16.64 -9.55 -23.90
CA PRO A 35 15.45 -9.44 -23.08
C PRO A 35 15.78 -8.43 -21.98
N LEU A 36 14.93 -7.40 -21.82
CA LEU A 36 15.07 -6.39 -20.78
C LEU A 36 15.25 -7.15 -19.46
N GLU A 37 16.47 -7.11 -18.92
CA GLU A 37 16.76 -7.75 -17.62
C GLU A 37 15.92 -7.02 -16.58
N VAL A 38 14.96 -7.73 -15.98
CA VAL A 38 14.10 -7.14 -14.95
C VAL A 38 14.96 -6.77 -13.76
N ASP A 39 14.98 -5.48 -13.42
CA ASP A 39 15.65 -5.03 -12.20
C ASP A 39 14.88 -5.54 -10.97
N GLU A 40 15.44 -6.52 -10.28
CA GLU A 40 14.82 -7.12 -9.10
C GLU A 40 14.66 -6.10 -7.95
N ASN A 41 15.49 -5.06 -7.87
CA ASN A 41 15.30 -3.98 -6.92
C ASN A 41 14.03 -3.16 -7.26
N GLN A 42 13.83 -2.83 -8.53
CA GLN A 42 12.62 -2.13 -8.94
C GLN A 42 11.38 -3.00 -8.70
N LYS A 43 11.41 -4.27 -9.08
CA LYS A 43 10.33 -5.23 -8.82
C LYS A 43 9.99 -5.33 -7.33
N PHE A 44 11.00 -5.29 -6.45
CA PHE A 44 10.78 -5.28 -5.02
C PHE A 44 10.14 -3.97 -4.53
N LEU A 45 10.58 -2.82 -5.03
CA LEU A 45 9.99 -1.53 -4.70
C LEU A 45 8.53 -1.43 -5.16
N ASP A 46 8.24 -1.90 -6.37
CA ASP A 46 6.87 -1.97 -6.89
C ASP A 46 5.98 -2.90 -6.04
N PHE A 47 6.54 -4.00 -5.55
CA PHE A 47 5.85 -4.87 -4.60
C PHE A 47 5.53 -4.15 -3.28
N LEU A 48 6.50 -3.41 -2.71
CA LEU A 48 6.28 -2.66 -1.46
C LEU A 48 5.23 -1.58 -1.62
N GLU A 49 5.24 -0.85 -2.73
CA GLU A 49 4.24 0.18 -3.04
C GLU A 49 2.83 -0.42 -3.16
N ALA A 50 2.69 -1.51 -3.91
CA ALA A 50 1.42 -2.20 -4.04
C ALA A 50 0.90 -2.78 -2.72
N ASP A 51 1.79 -3.30 -1.88
CA ASP A 51 1.45 -3.82 -0.56
C ASP A 51 1.08 -2.70 0.42
N TRP A 52 1.73 -1.54 0.33
CA TRP A 52 1.37 -0.35 1.10
C TRP A 52 -0.03 0.14 0.75
N GLU A 53 -0.35 0.33 -0.55
CA GLU A 53 -1.68 0.74 -1.00
C GLU A 53 -2.77 -0.25 -0.59
N LYS A 54 -2.48 -1.55 -0.66
CA LYS A 54 -3.37 -2.60 -0.16
C LYS A 54 -3.60 -2.45 1.36
N THR A 55 -2.54 -2.22 2.12
CA THR A 55 -2.60 -2.03 3.57
C THR A 55 -3.48 -0.84 3.94
N LEU A 56 -3.33 0.31 3.27
CA LEU A 56 -4.15 1.50 3.51
C LEU A 56 -5.63 1.25 3.16
N THR A 57 -5.88 0.56 2.05
CA THR A 57 -7.25 0.22 1.61
C THR A 57 -7.96 -0.71 2.60
N ASN A 58 -7.26 -1.72 3.10
CA ASN A 58 -7.83 -2.72 4.02
C ASN A 58 -7.90 -2.21 5.46
N ASN A 59 -7.14 -1.17 5.80
CA ASN A 59 -7.06 -0.60 7.15
C ASN A 59 -7.33 0.92 7.15
N PRO A 60 -8.59 1.35 6.90
CA PRO A 60 -8.97 2.76 6.86
C PRO A 60 -8.58 3.56 8.09
N LEU A 61 -8.63 2.96 9.29
CA LEU A 61 -8.21 3.64 10.52
C LEU A 61 -6.69 3.85 10.54
N PHE A 62 -5.91 2.88 10.07
CA PHE A 62 -4.46 3.03 9.95
C PHE A 62 -4.11 4.08 8.90
N ALA A 63 -4.79 4.12 7.76
CA ALA A 63 -4.64 5.17 6.76
C ALA A 63 -4.86 6.56 7.36
N THR A 64 -5.91 6.73 8.16
CA THR A 64 -6.14 7.98 8.91
C THR A 64 -4.96 8.34 9.82
N TYR A 65 -4.38 7.37 10.55
CA TYR A 65 -3.25 7.61 11.46
C TYR A 65 -1.96 7.97 10.73
N THR A 66 -1.78 7.50 9.51
CA THR A 66 -0.64 7.89 8.65
C THR A 66 -0.86 9.20 7.90
N GLY A 67 -2.04 9.81 8.05
CA GLY A 67 -2.39 11.09 7.41
C GLY A 67 -3.04 10.95 6.03
N ASP A 68 -3.33 9.73 5.58
CA ASP A 68 -4.03 9.49 4.33
C ASP A 68 -5.54 9.66 4.51
N LYS A 69 -6.08 10.74 3.94
CA LYS A 69 -7.49 11.10 4.06
C LYS A 69 -8.44 10.33 3.15
N ARG A 70 -7.93 9.58 2.17
CA ARG A 70 -8.74 8.88 1.15
C ARG A 70 -9.78 7.90 1.73
N PHE A 71 -9.57 7.47 2.96
CA PHE A 71 -10.38 6.46 3.63
C PHE A 71 -11.01 6.96 4.94
N ASN A 72 -11.07 8.29 5.15
CA ASN A 72 -11.59 8.86 6.39
C ASN A 72 -13.09 8.62 6.59
N ASP A 73 -13.81 8.31 5.53
CA ASP A 73 -15.23 7.93 5.52
C ASP A 73 -15.48 6.46 5.87
N LYS A 74 -14.42 5.62 6.03
CA LYS A 74 -14.53 4.16 6.16
C LYS A 74 -14.04 3.67 7.52
N ILE A 75 -14.59 2.54 7.96
CA ILE A 75 -14.13 1.78 9.14
C ILE A 75 -13.58 0.42 8.71
N ASN A 76 -12.63 -0.12 9.46
CA ASN A 76 -12.14 -1.47 9.21
C ASN A 76 -13.28 -2.48 9.38
N PRO A 77 -13.51 -3.38 8.42
CA PRO A 77 -14.50 -4.44 8.58
C PRO A 77 -14.06 -5.38 9.71
N ASN A 78 -15.06 -5.79 10.53
CA ASN A 78 -14.82 -6.61 11.71
C ASN A 78 -15.67 -7.89 11.61
N THR A 79 -15.38 -8.71 10.58
CA THR A 79 -16.09 -9.95 10.30
C THR A 79 -15.11 -11.11 10.24
N ILE A 80 -15.60 -12.33 10.49
CA ILE A 80 -14.78 -13.55 10.35
C ILE A 80 -14.30 -13.71 8.90
N ASP A 81 -15.17 -13.42 7.93
CA ASP A 81 -14.82 -13.49 6.52
C ASP A 81 -13.67 -12.55 6.16
N GLN A 82 -13.57 -11.38 6.83
CA GLN A 82 -12.47 -10.47 6.59
C GLN A 82 -11.14 -11.05 7.05
N PHE A 83 -11.10 -11.75 8.16
CA PHE A 83 -9.87 -12.42 8.62
C PHE A 83 -9.37 -13.49 7.65
N GLU A 84 -10.30 -14.24 7.05
CA GLU A 84 -9.91 -15.21 6.04
C GLU A 84 -9.42 -14.53 4.76
N LYS A 85 -10.03 -13.43 4.34
CA LYS A 85 -9.56 -12.62 3.22
C LYS A 85 -8.17 -12.04 3.49
N ASP A 86 -7.92 -11.55 4.69
CA ASP A 86 -6.62 -11.02 5.09
C ASP A 86 -5.56 -12.13 5.03
N ARG A 87 -5.85 -13.31 5.58
CA ARG A 87 -4.97 -14.47 5.51
C ARG A 87 -4.65 -14.90 4.07
N LEU A 88 -5.65 -14.97 3.20
CA LEU A 88 -5.44 -15.28 1.77
C LEU A 88 -4.61 -14.22 1.08
N SER A 89 -4.83 -12.97 1.42
CA SER A 89 -4.06 -11.84 0.92
C SER A 89 -2.59 -11.90 1.33
N ASP A 90 -2.30 -12.33 2.56
CA ASP A 90 -0.93 -12.51 3.05
C ASP A 90 -0.23 -13.69 2.36
N LEU A 91 -0.95 -14.78 2.10
CA LEU A 91 -0.41 -15.89 1.29
C LEU A 91 -0.04 -15.43 -0.13
N GLU A 92 -0.87 -14.59 -0.75
CA GLU A 92 -0.59 -14.02 -2.06
C GLU A 92 0.63 -13.09 -2.02
N SER A 93 0.72 -12.23 -0.99
CA SER A 93 1.86 -11.33 -0.78
C SER A 93 3.15 -12.13 -0.58
N LEU A 94 3.13 -13.19 0.22
CA LEU A 94 4.29 -14.06 0.42
C LEU A 94 4.73 -14.74 -0.88
N LYS A 95 3.77 -15.18 -1.69
CA LYS A 95 4.06 -15.77 -3.01
C LYS A 95 4.72 -14.76 -3.94
N LYS A 96 4.21 -13.54 -4.01
CA LYS A 96 4.80 -12.46 -4.81
C LYS A 96 6.20 -12.10 -4.31
N LEU A 97 6.38 -11.94 -3.01
CA LEU A 97 7.68 -11.66 -2.40
C LEU A 97 8.71 -12.75 -2.73
N ASN A 98 8.34 -14.03 -2.60
CA ASN A 98 9.21 -15.16 -2.92
C ASN A 98 9.51 -15.31 -4.43
N SER A 99 8.82 -14.59 -5.31
CA SER A 99 9.13 -14.54 -6.75
C SER A 99 10.22 -13.54 -7.11
N ILE A 100 10.70 -12.77 -6.15
CA ILE A 100 11.78 -11.79 -6.28
C ILE A 100 13.11 -12.49 -6.01
N ASP A 101 14.08 -12.31 -6.91
CA ASP A 101 15.42 -12.88 -6.73
C ASP A 101 16.18 -12.12 -5.66
N TYR A 102 16.19 -12.68 -4.43
CA TYR A 102 16.83 -12.09 -3.27
C TYR A 102 18.34 -11.80 -3.49
N ASP A 103 19.05 -12.67 -4.22
CA ASP A 103 20.51 -12.53 -4.38
C ASP A 103 20.87 -11.31 -5.22
N LYS A 104 19.98 -10.89 -6.12
CA LYS A 104 20.14 -9.70 -6.96
C LYS A 104 19.74 -8.38 -6.28
N LEU A 105 19.17 -8.43 -5.09
CA LEU A 105 18.82 -7.23 -4.33
C LEU A 105 20.08 -6.55 -3.77
N ASN A 106 20.05 -5.22 -3.69
CA ASN A 106 21.06 -4.45 -2.97
C ASN A 106 20.94 -4.66 -1.45
N PRO A 107 21.94 -4.27 -0.64
CA PRO A 107 21.95 -4.52 0.80
C PRO A 107 20.74 -3.96 1.55
N ASP A 108 20.28 -2.75 1.20
CA ASP A 108 19.13 -2.12 1.85
C ASP A 108 17.83 -2.85 1.53
N ASN A 109 17.65 -3.23 0.27
CA ASN A 109 16.50 -4.02 -0.16
C ASN A 109 16.50 -5.44 0.39
N LYS A 110 17.67 -6.05 0.59
CA LYS A 110 17.80 -7.34 1.30
C LYS A 110 17.30 -7.25 2.74
N LEU A 111 17.65 -6.17 3.44
CA LEU A 111 17.15 -5.94 4.80
C LEU A 111 15.63 -5.78 4.81
N ASN A 112 15.09 -4.91 3.95
CA ASN A 112 13.66 -4.66 3.84
C ASN A 112 12.88 -5.91 3.41
N TYR A 113 13.44 -6.72 2.50
CA TYR A 113 12.88 -8.01 2.10
C TYR A 113 12.73 -8.96 3.30
N ASN A 114 13.80 -9.09 4.10
CA ASN A 114 13.79 -9.97 5.26
C ASN A 114 12.78 -9.49 6.33
N LEU A 115 12.70 -8.18 6.56
CA LEU A 115 11.73 -7.59 7.49
C LEU A 115 10.29 -7.83 7.00
N LYS A 116 10.02 -7.58 5.71
CA LYS A 116 8.69 -7.78 5.13
C LYS A 116 8.29 -9.25 5.12
N LYS A 117 9.22 -10.14 4.82
CA LYS A 117 9.00 -11.59 4.87
C LYS A 117 8.65 -12.05 6.28
N PHE A 118 9.42 -11.61 7.27
CA PHE A 118 9.16 -11.92 8.68
C PHE A 118 7.79 -11.43 9.14
N ASP A 119 7.39 -10.24 8.72
CA ASP A 119 6.09 -9.63 9.03
C ASP A 119 4.94 -10.50 8.48
N ILE A 120 4.96 -10.80 7.19
CA ILE A 120 3.94 -11.64 6.55
C ILE A 120 3.90 -13.06 7.15
N GLU A 121 5.05 -13.69 7.38
CA GLU A 121 5.14 -15.03 7.97
C GLU A 121 4.62 -15.03 9.41
N SER A 122 4.84 -13.95 10.16
CA SER A 122 4.32 -13.78 11.52
C SER A 122 2.81 -13.67 11.52
N ASP A 123 2.22 -12.89 10.62
CA ASP A 123 0.77 -12.74 10.49
C ASP A 123 0.11 -14.06 10.06
N LEU A 124 0.71 -14.78 9.12
CA LEU A 124 0.26 -16.11 8.71
C LEU A 124 0.34 -17.13 9.85
N ASN A 125 1.39 -17.09 10.67
CA ASN A 125 1.51 -17.94 11.85
C ASN A 125 0.44 -17.59 12.90
N LEU A 126 0.17 -16.32 13.12
CA LEU A 126 -0.90 -15.90 14.04
C LEU A 126 -2.29 -16.25 13.51
N SER A 127 -2.50 -16.20 12.20
CA SER A 127 -3.80 -16.53 11.58
C SER A 127 -4.24 -17.99 11.74
N GLN A 128 -3.32 -18.89 12.14
CA GLN A 128 -3.67 -20.28 12.49
C GLN A 128 -4.49 -20.36 13.78
N PHE A 129 -4.48 -19.31 14.59
CA PHE A 129 -5.23 -19.22 15.83
C PHE A 129 -6.43 -18.28 15.63
N PRO A 130 -7.55 -18.51 16.31
CA PRO A 130 -8.73 -17.64 16.22
C PRO A 130 -8.52 -16.33 17.02
N ILE A 131 -7.46 -15.58 16.71
CA ILE A 131 -7.07 -14.34 17.40
C ILE A 131 -8.11 -13.23 17.28
N TYR A 132 -9.01 -13.32 16.30
CA TYR A 132 -10.14 -12.40 16.15
C TYR A 132 -11.07 -12.39 17.39
N TYR A 133 -11.04 -13.42 18.22
CA TYR A 133 -11.72 -13.45 19.51
C TYR A 133 -11.07 -12.56 20.58
N LEU A 134 -9.78 -12.24 20.44
CA LEU A 134 -9.01 -11.47 21.43
C LEU A 134 -9.01 -9.94 21.17
N ARG A 135 -9.90 -9.46 20.29
CA ARG A 135 -9.92 -8.05 19.89
C ARG A 135 -10.38 -7.07 20.98
N LEU A 136 -11.07 -7.55 22.02
CA LEU A 136 -11.42 -6.75 23.17
C LEU A 136 -10.40 -6.98 24.29
N ASN A 137 -9.57 -6.01 24.55
CA ASN A 137 -8.58 -6.05 25.61
C ASN A 137 -8.43 -4.66 26.26
N GLN A 138 -7.69 -4.58 27.35
CA GLN A 138 -7.53 -3.33 28.11
C GLN A 138 -6.82 -2.20 27.36
N ARG A 139 -6.08 -2.52 26.27
CA ARG A 139 -5.29 -1.53 25.50
C ARG A 139 -5.98 -1.07 24.23
N GLY A 140 -6.95 -1.80 23.75
CA GLY A 140 -7.61 -1.49 22.49
C GLY A 140 -8.84 -2.35 22.28
N GLY A 141 -9.61 -1.95 21.29
CA GLY A 141 -10.85 -2.58 20.91
C GLY A 141 -11.87 -1.53 20.53
N ILE A 142 -13.12 -1.93 20.46
CA ILE A 142 -14.21 -1.06 20.04
C ILE A 142 -14.41 0.14 21.00
N GLN A 143 -14.05 -0.02 22.27
CA GLN A 143 -14.14 1.04 23.30
C GLN A 143 -13.18 2.20 23.03
N SER A 144 -12.11 2.01 22.29
CA SER A 144 -11.14 3.07 21.96
C SER A 144 -11.41 3.78 20.63
N PHE A 145 -12.52 3.44 19.95
CA PHE A 145 -12.84 4.04 18.66
C PHE A 145 -12.98 5.57 18.69
N TYR A 146 -13.43 6.14 19.81
CA TYR A 146 -13.54 7.59 20.01
C TYR A 146 -12.21 8.33 19.83
N GLU A 147 -11.08 7.66 20.08
CA GLU A 147 -9.75 8.24 19.91
C GLU A 147 -9.47 8.58 18.44
N THR A 148 -10.08 7.86 17.52
CA THR A 148 -9.96 8.16 16.08
C THR A 148 -10.53 9.54 15.77
N GLY A 149 -11.71 9.88 16.31
CA GLY A 149 -12.31 11.20 16.14
C GLY A 149 -11.45 12.32 16.74
N ASN A 150 -10.79 12.06 17.85
CA ASN A 150 -9.91 13.04 18.50
C ASN A 150 -8.61 13.30 17.72
N ARG A 151 -8.21 12.38 16.86
CA ARG A 151 -6.99 12.49 16.04
C ARG A 151 -7.23 13.10 14.67
N LEU A 152 -8.50 13.18 14.25
CA LEU A 152 -8.86 13.77 12.97
C LEU A 152 -8.62 15.28 12.98
N VAL A 153 -8.09 15.80 11.89
CA VAL A 153 -7.92 17.23 11.68
C VAL A 153 -9.05 17.71 10.77
N TYR A 154 -10.00 18.42 11.33
CA TYR A 154 -11.16 18.96 10.64
C TYR A 154 -10.84 20.33 10.03
N GLN A 155 -10.55 20.37 8.74
CA GLN A 155 -10.21 21.59 8.00
C GLN A 155 -11.30 22.01 7.00
N SER A 156 -12.15 21.08 6.60
CA SER A 156 -13.21 21.28 5.62
C SER A 156 -14.53 20.67 6.09
N LYS A 157 -15.61 20.96 5.38
CA LYS A 157 -16.91 20.32 5.63
C LYS A 157 -16.86 18.82 5.31
N GLU A 158 -16.08 18.44 4.31
CA GLU A 158 -15.86 17.06 3.88
C GLU A 158 -15.29 16.23 5.03
N ASP A 159 -14.31 16.76 5.78
CA ASP A 159 -13.74 16.05 6.95
C ASP A 159 -14.81 15.72 8.00
N TYR A 160 -15.81 16.59 8.19
CA TYR A 160 -16.96 16.30 9.09
C TYR A 160 -17.91 15.26 8.51
N TYR A 161 -18.19 15.30 7.20
CA TYR A 161 -19.04 14.30 6.56
C TYR A 161 -18.39 12.93 6.54
N ASP A 162 -17.08 12.85 6.30
CA ASP A 162 -16.32 11.61 6.38
C ASP A 162 -16.43 11.00 7.79
N TRP A 163 -16.26 11.81 8.82
CA TRP A 163 -16.42 11.35 10.20
C TRP A 163 -17.84 10.87 10.48
N LEU A 164 -18.86 11.58 10.03
CA LEU A 164 -20.26 11.17 10.18
C LEU A 164 -20.54 9.84 9.45
N ASN A 165 -20.02 9.67 8.24
CA ASN A 165 -20.12 8.43 7.48
C ASN A 165 -19.46 7.26 8.22
N ARG A 166 -18.30 7.48 8.82
CA ARG A 166 -17.60 6.52 9.66
C ARG A 166 -18.40 6.16 10.91
N LEU A 167 -18.99 7.13 11.58
CA LEU A 167 -19.86 6.90 12.74
C LEU A 167 -21.12 6.09 12.39
N ASN A 168 -21.70 6.31 11.22
CA ASN A 168 -22.87 5.54 10.76
C ASN A 168 -22.53 4.05 10.56
N GLN A 169 -21.31 3.72 10.13
CA GLN A 169 -20.82 2.35 9.99
C GLN A 169 -20.47 1.69 11.33
N PHE A 170 -20.27 2.48 12.38
CA PHE A 170 -19.82 1.99 13.68
C PHE A 170 -20.85 1.08 14.35
N SER A 171 -22.11 1.35 14.20
CA SER A 171 -23.19 0.51 14.79
C SER A 171 -23.18 -0.91 14.20
N GLU A 172 -23.02 -1.06 12.89
CA GLU A 172 -22.89 -2.37 12.23
C GLU A 172 -21.59 -3.06 12.66
N ASN A 173 -20.51 -2.31 12.75
CA ASN A 173 -19.23 -2.84 13.22
C ASN A 173 -19.30 -3.39 14.65
N ILE A 174 -20.08 -2.75 15.55
CA ILE A 174 -20.37 -3.29 16.88
C ILE A 174 -21.14 -4.61 16.79
N LEU A 175 -22.18 -4.69 15.96
CA LEU A 175 -22.98 -5.90 15.81
C LEU A 175 -22.14 -7.08 15.33
N ASN A 176 -21.30 -6.88 14.32
CA ASN A 176 -20.36 -7.88 13.83
C ASN A 176 -19.40 -8.36 14.93
N PHE A 177 -18.92 -7.43 15.74
CA PHE A 177 -18.07 -7.74 16.88
C PHE A 177 -18.79 -8.57 17.96
N LEU A 178 -20.06 -8.25 18.26
CA LEU A 178 -20.87 -9.01 19.21
C LEU A 178 -21.13 -10.43 18.70
N GLU A 179 -21.35 -10.63 17.41
CA GLU A 179 -21.50 -11.96 16.80
C GLU A 179 -20.26 -12.82 17.03
N ILE A 180 -19.07 -12.26 16.86
CA ILE A 180 -17.81 -12.95 17.11
C ILE A 180 -17.72 -13.39 18.59
N ILE A 181 -18.03 -12.50 19.54
CA ILE A 181 -18.00 -12.81 20.96
C ILE A 181 -19.00 -13.90 21.33
N ILE A 182 -20.21 -13.83 20.78
CA ILE A 182 -21.26 -14.83 21.01
C ILE A 182 -20.83 -16.20 20.47
N LEU A 183 -20.23 -16.22 19.28
CA LEU A 183 -19.72 -17.47 18.70
C LEU A 183 -18.61 -18.07 19.55
N GLN A 184 -17.66 -17.27 20.02
CA GLN A 184 -16.63 -17.73 20.93
C GLN A 184 -17.22 -18.36 22.19
N LYS A 185 -18.16 -17.67 22.84
CA LYS A 185 -18.81 -18.20 24.06
C LYS A 185 -19.47 -19.54 23.82
N LYS A 186 -20.11 -19.75 22.65
CA LYS A 186 -20.70 -21.06 22.29
C LYS A 186 -19.64 -22.14 22.17
N ILE A 187 -18.51 -21.85 21.54
CA ILE A 187 -17.39 -22.79 21.39
C ILE A 187 -16.80 -23.16 22.74
N ASP A 188 -16.58 -22.19 23.61
CA ASP A 188 -16.03 -22.41 24.96
C ASP A 188 -16.99 -23.28 25.82
N MET A 189 -18.29 -23.02 25.77
CA MET A 189 -19.29 -23.86 26.45
C MET A 189 -19.32 -25.32 25.95
N GLN A 190 -19.19 -25.54 24.64
CA GLN A 190 -19.12 -26.87 24.06
C GLN A 190 -17.88 -27.63 24.51
N ARG A 191 -16.73 -26.95 24.67
CA ARG A 191 -15.50 -27.58 25.19
C ARG A 191 -15.57 -27.98 26.65
N LEU A 192 -16.39 -27.29 27.45
CA LEU A 192 -16.58 -27.59 28.88
C LEU A 192 -17.56 -28.75 29.13
N THR A 193 -18.32 -29.18 28.11
CA THR A 193 -19.30 -30.25 28.18
C THR A 193 -18.80 -31.58 27.63
N LEU A 194 -17.57 -31.61 27.14
CA LEU A 194 -16.85 -32.84 26.70
C LEU A 194 -15.85 -33.29 27.76
#